data_5e74dff486735018e3ad5806f03f4a8e
#
_entry.id   5e74dff486735018e3ad5806f03f4a8e
#
_cell.length_a   1.000
_cell.length_b   1.000
_cell.length_c   1.000
_cell.angle_alpha   90.00
_cell.angle_beta   90.00
_cell.angle_gamma   90.00
#
_symmetry.space_group_name_H-M   'P 1'
#
loop_
_entity.id
_entity.type
_entity.pdbx_description
1 polymer ?
#
loop_
_entity_poly.entity_id
_entity_poly.type
_entity_poly.pdbx_seq_one_letter_code
_entity_poly.pdbx_strand_id
1 'polypeptide(L)'
;MTETLFLTSDDVSGLATPADYVDRVADGYRQRGDGASADPRTALFADDPTGMLTSYTAILPEDGYMGGYTYSAGFGAGDAWFITPLF
;
A
#
# COMPACT_ATOMS: atom_id res chain seq x y z
N MET A 1 11.00 19.21 -0.11
CA MET A 1 11.34 18.00 0.66
C MET A 1 12.74 17.54 0.30
N THR A 2 13.58 17.30 1.28
CA THR A 2 14.98 16.94 1.09
C THR A 2 15.32 15.51 1.43
N GLU A 3 14.41 14.79 2.08
CA GLU A 3 14.68 13.44 2.55
C GLU A 3 13.47 12.53 2.32
N THR A 4 13.76 11.25 2.07
CA THR A 4 12.76 10.20 2.02
C THR A 4 13.16 9.14 3.05
N LEU A 5 12.22 8.80 3.92
CA LEU A 5 12.43 7.73 4.88
C LEU A 5 12.08 6.39 4.22
N PHE A 6 13.02 5.46 4.29
CA PHE A 6 12.81 4.09 3.81
C PHE A 6 12.78 3.14 5.01
N LEU A 7 11.69 2.39 5.15
CA LEU A 7 11.51 1.42 6.22
C LEU A 7 11.48 0.00 5.65
N THR A 8 12.25 -0.89 6.28
CA THR A 8 12.24 -2.31 5.95
C THR A 8 11.21 -3.05 6.80
N SER A 9 10.99 -4.33 6.50
CA SER A 9 10.14 -5.19 7.32
C SER A 9 10.60 -5.24 8.78
N ASP A 10 11.91 -5.27 9.00
CA ASP A 10 12.48 -5.28 10.35
C ASP A 10 12.18 -3.96 11.07
N ASP A 11 12.24 -2.84 10.37
CA ASP A 11 11.96 -1.53 10.95
C ASP A 11 10.52 -1.41 11.42
N VAL A 12 9.57 -1.98 10.69
CA VAL A 12 8.15 -1.92 11.05
C VAL A 12 7.72 -3.00 12.02
N SER A 13 8.53 -4.05 12.17
CA SER A 13 8.26 -5.12 13.11
C SER A 13 8.25 -4.59 14.55
N GLY A 14 7.19 -4.84 15.28
CA GLY A 14 7.08 -4.41 16.68
C GLY A 14 6.67 -2.97 16.90
N LEU A 15 6.39 -2.19 15.84
CA LEU A 15 5.89 -0.82 16.00
C LEU A 15 4.50 -0.77 16.63
N ALA A 16 3.69 -1.78 16.40
CA ALA A 16 2.33 -1.82 16.88
C ALA A 16 1.92 -3.27 17.15
N THR A 17 0.89 -3.46 17.98
CA THR A 17 0.32 -4.76 18.24
C THR A 17 -0.70 -5.13 17.15
N PRO A 18 -1.07 -6.42 17.00
CA PRO A 18 -2.15 -6.79 16.10
C PRO A 18 -3.46 -6.04 16.35
N ALA A 19 -3.79 -5.77 17.61
CA ALA A 19 -4.99 -5.00 17.96
C ALA A 19 -4.90 -3.55 17.45
N ASP A 20 -3.71 -2.93 17.53
CA ASP A 20 -3.50 -1.58 17.00
C ASP A 20 -3.76 -1.54 15.49
N TYR A 21 -3.27 -2.55 14.76
CA TYR A 21 -3.49 -2.62 13.31
C TYR A 21 -4.96 -2.82 12.98
N VAL A 22 -5.66 -3.67 13.72
CA VAL A 22 -7.11 -3.88 13.52
C VAL A 22 -7.87 -2.56 13.70
N ASP A 23 -7.56 -1.82 14.75
CA ASP A 23 -8.22 -0.54 15.03
C ASP A 23 -7.96 0.48 13.92
N ARG A 24 -6.72 0.57 13.44
CA ARG A 24 -6.36 1.51 12.38
C ARG A 24 -6.99 1.15 11.04
N VAL A 25 -7.01 -0.12 10.70
CA VAL A 25 -7.65 -0.60 9.47
C VAL A 25 -9.15 -0.38 9.54
N ALA A 26 -9.79 -0.66 10.68
CA ALA A 26 -11.21 -0.40 10.88
C ALA A 26 -11.53 1.09 10.68
N ASP A 27 -10.69 1.98 11.23
CA ASP A 27 -10.87 3.42 11.05
C ASP A 27 -10.73 3.83 9.59
N GLY A 28 -9.78 3.26 8.87
CA GLY A 28 -9.61 3.52 7.44
C GLY A 28 -10.86 3.12 6.63
N TYR A 29 -11.43 1.95 6.91
CA TYR A 29 -12.67 1.53 6.28
C TYR A 29 -13.84 2.43 6.65
N ARG A 30 -13.91 2.90 7.89
CA ARG A 30 -14.91 3.88 8.30
C ARG A 30 -14.81 5.16 7.48
N GLN A 31 -13.59 5.70 7.34
CA GLN A 31 -13.36 6.90 6.52
C GLN A 31 -13.77 6.66 5.07
N ARG A 32 -13.46 5.50 4.53
CA ARG A 32 -13.87 5.13 3.18
C ARG A 32 -15.39 5.09 3.05
N GLY A 33 -16.09 4.53 4.03
CA GLY A 33 -17.54 4.52 4.09
C GLY A 33 -18.14 5.92 4.17
N ASP A 34 -17.43 6.85 4.80
CA ASP A 34 -17.84 8.25 4.93
C ASP A 34 -17.46 9.09 3.71
N GLY A 35 -16.87 8.50 2.67
CA GLY A 35 -16.61 9.16 1.41
C GLY A 35 -15.14 9.43 1.06
N ALA A 36 -14.21 8.97 1.88
CA ALA A 36 -12.78 9.10 1.56
C ALA A 36 -12.46 8.43 0.22
N SER A 37 -11.61 9.07 -0.58
CA SER A 37 -11.26 8.57 -1.90
C SER A 37 -10.31 7.38 -1.84
N ALA A 38 -10.61 6.35 -2.62
CA ALA A 38 -9.73 5.21 -2.79
C ALA A 38 -9.95 4.61 -4.17
N ASP A 39 -8.86 4.15 -4.78
CA ASP A 39 -8.90 3.40 -6.03
C ASP A 39 -8.83 1.92 -5.68
N PRO A 40 -9.83 1.11 -6.09
CA PRO A 40 -9.84 -0.30 -5.70
C PRO A 40 -8.64 -1.08 -6.23
N ARG A 41 -8.26 -0.85 -7.47
CA ARG A 41 -7.07 -1.48 -8.05
C ARG A 41 -6.86 -1.01 -9.48
N THR A 42 -5.60 -0.75 -9.83
CA THR A 42 -5.16 -0.58 -11.20
C THR A 42 -4.14 -1.66 -11.52
N ALA A 43 -4.33 -2.41 -12.58
CA ALA A 43 -3.44 -3.50 -12.96
C ALA A 43 -3.09 -3.42 -14.44
N LEU A 44 -1.81 -3.61 -14.74
CA LEU A 44 -1.27 -3.70 -16.09
C LEU A 44 -0.70 -5.10 -16.28
N PHE A 45 -0.92 -5.68 -17.44
CA PHE A 45 -0.50 -7.05 -17.75
C PHE A 45 0.32 -7.09 -19.02
N ALA A 46 1.31 -7.98 -19.05
CA ALA A 46 2.03 -8.36 -20.25
C ALA A 46 1.92 -9.87 -20.42
N ASP A 47 1.84 -10.33 -21.67
CA ASP A 47 1.66 -11.76 -21.97
C ASP A 47 2.95 -12.47 -22.33
N ASP A 48 3.89 -11.78 -22.98
CA ASP A 48 5.13 -12.38 -23.45
C ASP A 48 6.29 -11.36 -23.37
N PRO A 49 7.15 -11.47 -22.36
CA PRO A 49 7.04 -12.39 -21.20
C PRO A 49 5.89 -12.00 -20.27
N THR A 50 5.37 -12.98 -19.55
CA THR A 50 4.27 -12.76 -18.62
C THR A 50 4.69 -11.87 -17.45
N GLY A 51 3.90 -10.84 -17.19
CA GLY A 51 4.15 -9.93 -16.07
C GLY A 51 2.93 -9.15 -15.68
N MET A 52 2.95 -8.60 -14.46
CA MET A 52 1.87 -7.80 -13.92
C MET A 52 2.44 -6.71 -13.03
N LEU A 53 1.87 -5.51 -13.13
CA LEU A 53 2.10 -4.42 -12.17
C LEU A 53 0.74 -3.96 -11.66
N THR A 54 0.57 -3.95 -10.35
CA THR A 54 -0.69 -3.62 -9.71
C THR A 54 -0.48 -2.54 -8.65
N SER A 55 -1.42 -1.60 -8.54
CA SER A 55 -1.38 -0.59 -7.50
C SER A 55 -2.76 -0.35 -6.88
N TYR A 56 -2.74 0.05 -5.61
CA TYR A 56 -3.89 0.48 -4.82
C TYR A 56 -3.55 1.81 -4.20
N THR A 57 -4.47 2.76 -4.23
CA THR A 57 -4.24 4.08 -3.64
C THR A 57 -5.45 4.53 -2.83
N ALA A 58 -5.20 5.30 -1.79
CA ALA A 58 -6.24 5.81 -0.91
C ALA A 58 -5.79 7.08 -0.20
N ILE A 59 -6.76 7.83 0.28
CA ILE A 59 -6.56 9.02 1.11
C ILE A 59 -7.32 8.83 2.41
N LEU A 60 -6.66 9.13 3.53
CA LEU A 60 -7.26 9.16 4.87
C LEU A 60 -7.33 10.63 5.31
N PRO A 61 -8.40 11.37 4.97
CA PRO A 61 -8.43 12.81 5.18
C PRO A 61 -8.44 13.22 6.64
N GLU A 62 -9.00 12.40 7.53
CA GLU A 62 -9.03 12.72 8.96
C GLU A 62 -7.64 12.61 9.60
N ASP A 63 -6.78 11.75 9.06
CA ASP A 63 -5.41 11.58 9.54
C ASP A 63 -4.41 12.43 8.77
N GLY A 64 -4.81 12.94 7.61
CA GLY A 64 -3.94 13.72 6.75
C GLY A 64 -2.92 12.89 5.97
N TYR A 65 -3.22 11.62 5.72
CA TYR A 65 -2.31 10.71 5.02
C TYR A 65 -2.85 10.32 3.63
N MET A 66 -1.92 10.14 2.71
CA MET A 66 -2.18 9.59 1.38
C MET A 66 -1.16 8.49 1.13
N GLY A 67 -1.58 7.42 0.49
CA GLY A 67 -0.66 6.34 0.20
C GLY A 67 -1.31 5.18 -0.50
N GLY A 68 -0.67 4.06 -0.41
CA GLY A 68 -1.15 2.83 -1.03
C GLY A 68 -0.07 1.78 -1.07
N TYR A 69 -0.15 0.89 -2.03
CA TYR A 69 0.96 0.01 -2.33
C TYR A 69 0.97 -0.39 -3.80
N THR A 70 2.16 -0.72 -4.28
CA THR A 70 2.39 -1.19 -5.64
C THR A 70 3.20 -2.47 -5.56
N TYR A 71 2.83 -3.45 -6.34
CA TYR A 71 3.58 -4.70 -6.40
C TYR A 71 3.67 -5.23 -7.83
N SER A 72 4.70 -6.03 -8.05
CA SER A 72 5.00 -6.63 -9.34
C SER A 72 5.06 -8.14 -9.24
N ALA A 73 4.79 -8.81 -10.36
CA ALA A 73 4.97 -10.25 -10.49
C ALA A 73 5.33 -10.61 -11.95
N GLY A 74 6.11 -11.65 -12.12
CA GLY A 74 6.48 -12.13 -13.46
C GLY A 74 7.84 -11.65 -13.90
N PHE A 75 8.09 -11.74 -15.22
CA PHE A 75 9.37 -11.44 -15.89
C PHE A 75 10.55 -12.25 -15.34
N GLY A 76 10.28 -13.43 -14.74
CA GLY A 76 11.34 -14.24 -14.15
C GLY A 76 11.97 -13.64 -12.89
N ALA A 77 11.35 -12.66 -12.29
CA ALA A 77 11.88 -11.95 -11.12
C ALA A 77 11.84 -12.77 -9.82
N GLY A 78 11.23 -13.94 -9.82
CA GLY A 78 11.06 -14.74 -8.61
C GLY A 78 9.96 -14.21 -7.72
N ASP A 79 10.32 -13.68 -6.54
CA ASP A 79 9.35 -13.20 -5.57
C ASP A 79 8.73 -11.87 -6.00
N ALA A 80 7.47 -11.70 -5.62
CA ALA A 80 6.79 -10.42 -5.80
C ALA A 80 7.36 -9.38 -4.82
N TRP A 81 7.55 -8.16 -5.29
CA TRP A 81 8.02 -7.04 -4.49
C TRP A 81 6.87 -6.08 -4.23
N PHE A 82 6.77 -5.61 -2.99
CA PHE A 82 5.76 -4.65 -2.56
C PHE A 82 6.42 -3.38 -2.10
N ILE A 83 5.94 -2.24 -2.59
CA ILE A 83 6.37 -0.92 -2.14
C ILE A 83 5.13 -0.19 -1.64
N THR A 84 5.18 0.33 -0.43
CA THR A 84 4.09 1.05 0.22
C THR A 84 4.51 2.50 0.45
N PRO A 85 4.21 3.43 -0.48
CA PRO A 85 4.47 4.84 -0.25
C PRO A 85 3.45 5.43 0.72
N LEU A 86 3.91 6.37 1.54
CA LEU A 86 3.08 7.12 2.47
C LEU A 86 3.47 8.59 2.41
N PHE A 87 2.49 9.44 2.23
CA PHE A 87 2.68 10.91 2.13
C PHE A 87 1.92 11.64 3.24
#